data_81182008f63aeb2e01101e87ca132ad6
#
_entry.id   81182008f63aeb2e01101e87ca132ad6
#
_cell.length_a   1.000
_cell.length_b   1.000
_cell.length_c   1.000
_cell.angle_alpha   90.00
_cell.angle_beta   90.00
_cell.angle_gamma   90.00
#
_symmetry.space_group_name_H-M   'P 1'
#
loop_
_entity.id
_entity.type
_entity.pdbx_description
1 polymer ?
#
loop_
_entity_poly.entity_id
_entity_poly.type
_entity_poly.pdbx_seq_one_letter_code
_entity_poly.pdbx_strand_id
1 'polypeptide(L)'
;MTLAGRVFVSTSLLLAATVGGLILAADQLLRRHLEGEIANGLEQEARLLVTLLPGDSSSWPEAARRLGSLVGERVTLIDSAGHVRGDTEFDRDALARLENHAGRPEVRQALATGVGHDQRLSASTNERRLYVAVRGGRPDLAVVRLSTTLDAVDKTVWAVQRGVLAAGLAALGMAALLAWTLSGAIARQVVQLGHAARAIATGEVPEFPDSRIPEIAEHVLALRAMHEQLVQRFGELQREREETHTLIESMAEGLLATDAAGNVATANSAARRLLSRRPSEPLPPVTELFHDKRARELVRAALDGREFDQRELDLEGRALLVTSRPLPNGGALLVFRDVSELRRLEAVRRDFVANVSHELKTPLTSIAGYAETLAAERDKTQARKFANTILSNARRMQRLVDDLLDLSRIESGGWQPVRRVVDVGTVALEAWTPFDDRARERSIHFTVEIAPDAATAVADPDALRQILTNLFDNALRHTPKGGEIAVRADAAPVGVMIAVADTGAGIAPQHLPRIFERFYRADEGRSRTQGGTGLGLAIVKHLVEAHGGRVAAESTLGHGTTIRMFFPAEPPAG
;
A
#
# COMPACT_ATOMS: atom_id res chain seq x y z
N MET A 1 21.63 7.38 37.46
CA MET A 1 21.01 8.68 37.81
C MET A 1 20.34 9.27 36.58
N THR A 2 19.08 9.59 36.70
CA THR A 2 18.34 10.29 35.63
C THR A 2 18.93 11.70 35.41
N LEU A 3 18.72 12.29 34.20
CA LEU A 3 19.15 13.66 33.90
C LEU A 3 18.68 14.64 34.97
N ALA A 4 17.43 14.50 35.40
CA ALA A 4 16.84 15.27 36.49
C ALA A 4 17.60 15.14 37.81
N GLY A 5 18.04 13.94 38.15
CA GLY A 5 18.85 13.73 39.35
C GLY A 5 20.21 14.42 39.29
N ARG A 6 20.84 14.50 38.12
CA ARG A 6 22.11 15.22 37.94
C ARG A 6 21.93 16.71 38.05
N VAL A 7 20.89 17.29 37.44
CA VAL A 7 20.57 18.72 37.52
C VAL A 7 20.23 19.08 38.96
N PHE A 8 19.41 18.30 39.66
CA PHE A 8 19.07 18.52 41.06
C PHE A 8 20.30 18.52 41.97
N VAL A 9 21.18 17.52 41.82
CA VAL A 9 22.42 17.45 42.65
C VAL A 9 23.32 18.63 42.38
N SER A 10 23.52 19.04 41.12
CA SER A 10 24.39 20.18 40.81
C SER A 10 23.82 21.51 41.32
N THR A 11 22.53 21.76 41.19
CA THR A 11 21.87 22.96 41.69
C THR A 11 21.86 23.00 43.21
N SER A 12 21.64 21.85 43.88
CA SER A 12 21.69 21.74 45.34
C SER A 12 23.09 22.02 45.89
N LEU A 13 24.13 21.51 45.25
CA LEU A 13 25.52 21.77 45.62
C LEU A 13 25.88 23.27 45.46
N LEU A 14 25.45 23.86 44.36
CA LEU A 14 25.68 25.29 44.11
C LEU A 14 24.97 26.16 45.15
N LEU A 15 23.72 25.84 45.46
CA LEU A 15 22.94 26.55 46.47
C LEU A 15 23.54 26.40 47.88
N ALA A 16 23.96 25.19 48.24
CA ALA A 16 24.63 24.92 49.53
C ALA A 16 25.95 25.70 49.64
N ALA A 17 26.73 25.75 48.57
CA ALA A 17 27.96 26.53 48.54
C ALA A 17 27.71 28.07 48.69
N THR A 18 26.66 28.57 48.01
CA THR A 18 26.28 30.00 48.12
C THR A 18 25.75 30.36 49.50
N VAL A 19 24.90 29.55 50.08
CA VAL A 19 24.38 29.73 51.45
C VAL A 19 25.52 29.67 52.47
N GLY A 20 26.41 28.67 52.34
CA GLY A 20 27.60 28.55 53.19
C GLY A 20 28.53 29.77 53.07
N GLY A 21 28.79 30.25 51.87
CA GLY A 21 29.56 31.49 51.63
C GLY A 21 28.91 32.73 52.25
N LEU A 22 27.60 32.85 52.14
CA LEU A 22 26.84 33.97 52.68
C LEU A 22 26.86 33.99 54.22
N ILE A 23 26.74 32.82 54.85
CA ILE A 23 26.85 32.66 56.33
C ILE A 23 28.23 33.09 56.80
N LEU A 24 29.31 32.64 56.15
CA LEU A 24 30.67 33.03 56.51
C LEU A 24 30.92 34.55 56.30
N ALA A 25 30.47 35.08 55.19
CA ALA A 25 30.59 36.52 54.91
C ALA A 25 29.79 37.36 55.90
N ALA A 26 28.55 36.94 56.21
CA ALA A 26 27.73 37.62 57.20
C ALA A 26 28.35 37.56 58.57
N ASP A 27 28.92 36.46 59.01
CA ASP A 27 29.63 36.32 60.27
C ASP A 27 30.80 37.35 60.36
N GLN A 28 31.67 37.33 59.36
CA GLN A 28 32.86 38.23 59.40
C GLN A 28 32.52 39.68 59.28
N LEU A 29 31.61 40.08 58.41
CA LEU A 29 31.25 41.47 58.17
C LEU A 29 30.46 42.02 59.36
N LEU A 30 29.47 41.27 59.83
CA LEU A 30 28.61 41.77 60.93
C LEU A 30 29.37 41.86 62.24
N ARG A 31 30.19 40.85 62.55
CA ARG A 31 31.06 40.93 63.76
C ARG A 31 31.98 42.11 63.70
N ARG A 32 32.73 42.31 62.63
CA ARG A 32 33.66 43.46 62.51
C ARG A 32 32.94 44.78 62.61
N HIS A 33 31.77 44.93 62.01
CA HIS A 33 31.00 46.15 62.05
C HIS A 33 30.47 46.44 63.45
N LEU A 34 29.80 45.51 64.09
CA LEU A 34 29.24 45.67 65.44
C LEU A 34 30.34 45.86 66.50
N GLU A 35 31.40 45.03 66.44
CA GLU A 35 32.54 45.21 67.38
C GLU A 35 33.25 46.52 67.20
N GLY A 36 33.36 47.01 65.94
CA GLY A 36 33.93 48.35 65.67
C GLY A 36 33.06 49.51 66.20
N GLU A 37 31.73 49.41 66.01
CA GLU A 37 30.81 50.42 66.56
C GLU A 37 30.86 50.47 68.10
N ILE A 38 30.83 49.29 68.76
CA ILE A 38 30.93 49.18 70.19
C ILE A 38 32.31 49.74 70.69
N ALA A 39 33.39 49.39 70.00
CA ALA A 39 34.71 49.90 70.35
C ALA A 39 34.78 51.46 70.27
N ASN A 40 34.24 52.06 69.21
CA ASN A 40 34.19 53.48 69.02
C ASN A 40 33.32 54.14 70.09
N GLY A 41 32.15 53.52 70.41
CA GLY A 41 31.29 54.00 71.51
C GLY A 41 32.02 54.02 72.87
N LEU A 42 32.63 52.88 73.23
CA LEU A 42 33.42 52.77 74.49
C LEU A 42 34.62 53.69 74.50
N GLU A 43 35.28 53.97 73.37
CA GLU A 43 36.35 54.96 73.32
C GLU A 43 35.87 56.37 73.66
N GLN A 44 34.76 56.80 73.08
CA GLN A 44 34.16 58.12 73.36
C GLN A 44 33.76 58.18 74.82
N GLU A 45 33.12 57.21 75.39
CA GLU A 45 32.78 57.14 76.79
C GLU A 45 34.03 57.16 77.69
N ALA A 46 35.04 56.37 77.37
CA ALA A 46 36.28 56.34 78.12
C ALA A 46 36.97 57.77 78.14
N ARG A 47 36.97 58.42 77.00
CA ARG A 47 37.51 59.81 76.88
C ARG A 47 36.73 60.80 77.75
N LEU A 48 35.41 60.70 77.81
CA LEU A 48 34.57 61.51 78.65
C LEU A 48 34.86 61.23 80.15
N LEU A 49 34.98 59.91 80.48
CA LEU A 49 35.29 59.55 81.87
C LEU A 49 36.64 60.04 82.36
N VAL A 50 37.65 60.13 81.50
CA VAL A 50 38.93 60.74 81.84
C VAL A 50 38.77 62.20 82.34
N THR A 51 37.81 62.95 81.78
CA THR A 51 37.54 64.37 82.15
C THR A 51 36.74 64.49 83.44
N LEU A 52 35.91 63.49 83.77
CA LEU A 52 35.01 63.47 84.93
C LEU A 52 35.65 62.88 86.19
N LEU A 53 36.82 62.30 86.07
CA LEU A 53 37.49 61.69 87.23
C LEU A 53 38.03 62.73 88.24
N PRO A 54 37.80 62.53 89.57
CA PRO A 54 38.33 63.40 90.61
C PRO A 54 39.87 63.38 90.65
N GLY A 55 40.43 64.48 91.09
CA GLY A 55 41.89 64.67 91.19
C GLY A 55 42.56 63.82 92.25
N ASP A 56 41.84 63.42 93.24
CA ASP A 56 42.35 62.59 94.33
C ASP A 56 42.18 61.08 94.02
N SER A 57 43.27 60.37 93.91
CA SER A 57 43.31 58.94 93.65
C SER A 57 42.70 58.05 94.75
N SER A 58 42.57 58.53 95.93
CA SER A 58 41.92 57.82 97.04
C SER A 58 40.44 57.61 96.86
N SER A 59 39.77 58.45 96.04
CA SER A 59 38.36 58.42 95.68
C SER A 59 38.07 57.55 94.44
N TRP A 60 39.07 57.01 93.73
CA TRP A 60 38.92 56.27 92.47
C TRP A 60 38.14 55.01 92.59
N PRO A 61 38.22 54.21 93.68
CA PRO A 61 37.36 53.00 93.76
C PRO A 61 35.87 53.36 93.76
N GLU A 62 35.46 54.39 94.42
CA GLU A 62 34.08 54.88 94.41
C GLU A 62 33.68 55.58 93.14
N ALA A 63 34.60 56.34 92.56
CA ALA A 63 34.41 56.99 91.27
C ALA A 63 34.22 55.95 90.15
N ALA A 64 35.04 54.92 90.13
CA ALA A 64 34.89 53.78 89.13
C ALA A 64 33.52 53.14 89.22
N ARG A 65 33.03 52.80 90.40
CA ARG A 65 31.71 52.23 90.60
C ARG A 65 30.58 53.15 90.18
N ARG A 66 30.63 54.42 90.56
CA ARG A 66 29.62 55.43 90.20
C ARG A 66 29.60 55.66 88.67
N LEU A 67 30.76 55.84 88.09
CA LEU A 67 30.88 56.05 86.66
C LEU A 67 30.48 54.83 85.87
N GLY A 68 30.87 53.62 86.30
CA GLY A 68 30.45 52.38 85.68
C GLY A 68 28.94 52.18 85.73
N SER A 69 28.27 52.54 86.84
CA SER A 69 26.80 52.47 86.90
C SER A 69 26.10 53.51 86.03
N LEU A 70 26.74 54.63 85.70
CA LEU A 70 26.22 55.66 84.78
C LEU A 70 26.30 55.24 83.30
N VAL A 71 27.43 54.66 82.94
CA VAL A 71 27.63 54.17 81.53
C VAL A 71 27.15 52.74 81.32
N GLY A 72 26.83 52.04 82.40
CA GLY A 72 26.39 50.61 82.30
C GLY A 72 27.51 49.63 82.00
N GLU A 73 28.76 50.10 81.98
CA GLU A 73 29.93 49.33 81.57
C GLU A 73 30.94 49.17 82.72
N ARG A 74 31.78 48.12 82.61
CA ARG A 74 32.84 47.98 83.61
C ARG A 74 33.96 48.95 83.33
N VAL A 75 34.21 49.84 84.32
CA VAL A 75 35.24 50.83 84.28
C VAL A 75 36.41 50.41 85.21
N THR A 76 37.62 50.42 84.64
CA THR A 76 38.85 50.10 85.37
C THR A 76 39.83 51.24 85.24
N LEU A 77 40.30 51.77 86.36
CA LEU A 77 41.27 52.84 86.45
C LEU A 77 42.66 52.28 86.79
N ILE A 78 43.66 52.59 85.94
CA ILE A 78 44.99 51.99 86.04
C ILE A 78 46.03 53.08 86.18
N ASP A 79 46.92 52.99 87.17
CA ASP A 79 48.00 53.93 87.43
C ASP A 79 49.20 53.72 86.49
N SER A 80 50.19 54.64 86.58
CA SER A 80 51.39 54.57 85.77
C SER A 80 52.29 53.36 86.01
N ALA A 81 52.13 52.66 87.15
CA ALA A 81 52.82 51.39 87.43
C ALA A 81 52.02 50.14 86.96
N GLY A 82 50.84 50.33 86.41
CA GLY A 82 49.95 49.28 85.88
C GLY A 82 49.05 48.66 86.95
N HIS A 83 48.99 49.23 88.19
CA HIS A 83 48.12 48.71 89.21
C HIS A 83 46.69 49.24 89.03
N VAL A 84 45.70 48.43 89.26
CA VAL A 84 44.30 48.85 89.26
C VAL A 84 43.96 49.61 90.55
N ARG A 85 43.60 50.87 90.37
CA ARG A 85 43.26 51.75 91.48
C ARG A 85 41.76 51.96 91.72
N GLY A 86 40.97 51.59 90.71
CA GLY A 86 39.51 51.59 90.78
C GLY A 86 38.93 50.63 89.79
N ASP A 87 37.88 49.91 90.12
CA ASP A 87 37.15 48.99 89.23
C ASP A 87 35.69 48.91 89.66
N THR A 88 34.80 48.77 88.69
CA THR A 88 33.35 48.69 88.89
C THR A 88 32.92 47.42 89.60
N GLU A 89 33.61 46.34 89.36
CA GLU A 89 33.24 44.99 89.83
C GLU A 89 33.97 44.58 91.12
N PHE A 90 35.07 45.29 91.49
CA PHE A 90 35.87 44.89 92.62
C PHE A 90 35.86 46.00 93.73
N ASP A 91 35.81 45.57 94.98
CA ASP A 91 35.93 46.46 96.16
C ASP A 91 37.39 46.83 96.44
N ARG A 92 37.61 47.70 97.38
CA ARG A 92 38.95 48.28 97.73
C ARG A 92 39.94 47.17 98.14
N ASP A 93 39.50 46.13 98.86
CA ASP A 93 40.36 45.07 99.34
C ASP A 93 40.70 44.05 98.21
N ALA A 94 39.74 43.81 97.30
CA ALA A 94 39.93 42.95 96.10
C ALA A 94 40.84 43.62 95.07
N LEU A 95 40.84 44.94 94.91
CA LEU A 95 41.71 45.70 94.02
C LEU A 95 43.19 45.41 94.24
N ALA A 96 43.63 45.30 95.55
CA ALA A 96 45.01 45.04 95.91
C ALA A 96 45.51 43.65 95.52
N ARG A 97 44.59 42.70 95.20
CA ARG A 97 44.88 41.31 94.78
C ARG A 97 44.87 41.17 93.26
N LEU A 98 44.47 42.19 92.53
CA LEU A 98 44.44 42.10 91.05
C LEU A 98 45.86 42.11 90.50
N GLU A 99 46.03 41.31 89.45
CA GLU A 99 47.29 41.27 88.69
C GLU A 99 47.61 42.63 88.12
N ASN A 100 48.92 42.91 87.90
CA ASN A 100 49.32 44.10 87.21
C ASN A 100 48.85 44.15 85.76
N HIS A 101 48.15 45.19 85.37
CA HIS A 101 47.55 45.30 84.04
C HIS A 101 48.45 46.02 83.04
N ALA A 102 49.68 46.38 83.32
CA ALA A 102 50.61 47.04 82.43
C ALA A 102 50.91 46.20 81.16
N GLY A 103 50.89 44.85 81.36
CA GLY A 103 51.11 43.92 80.26
C GLY A 103 49.93 43.65 79.36
N ARG A 104 48.74 44.12 79.66
CA ARG A 104 47.54 43.91 78.91
C ARG A 104 47.62 44.57 77.50
N PRO A 105 47.26 43.93 76.39
CA PRO A 105 47.42 44.47 75.05
C PRO A 105 46.75 45.81 74.87
N GLU A 106 45.51 45.99 75.30
CA GLU A 106 44.77 47.26 75.25
C GLU A 106 45.45 48.40 76.06
N VAL A 107 46.01 48.05 77.21
CA VAL A 107 46.70 49.01 78.04
C VAL A 107 48.04 49.48 77.42
N ARG A 108 48.83 48.54 76.91
CA ARG A 108 50.09 48.84 76.22
C ARG A 108 49.85 49.71 74.97
N GLN A 109 48.81 49.34 74.18
CA GLN A 109 48.45 50.10 73.00
C GLN A 109 47.98 51.51 73.37
N ALA A 110 47.14 51.66 74.39
CA ALA A 110 46.68 52.97 74.88
C ALA A 110 47.83 53.83 75.35
N LEU A 111 48.81 53.31 76.03
CA LEU A 111 50.00 54.06 76.42
C LEU A 111 50.87 54.48 75.22
N ALA A 112 50.96 53.69 74.18
CA ALA A 112 51.74 53.98 72.97
C ALA A 112 51.05 54.93 72.00
N THR A 113 49.76 54.70 71.67
CA THR A 113 49.02 55.39 70.63
C THR A 113 47.88 56.31 71.16
N GLY A 114 47.62 56.29 72.46
CA GLY A 114 46.52 57.06 73.10
C GLY A 114 45.25 56.24 73.31
N VAL A 115 45.01 55.23 72.50
CA VAL A 115 43.86 54.31 72.58
C VAL A 115 44.31 52.88 72.27
N GLY A 116 43.74 51.90 72.93
CA GLY A 116 44.00 50.49 72.68
C GLY A 116 42.76 49.63 72.81
N HIS A 117 42.70 48.59 71.98
CA HIS A 117 41.58 47.66 71.96
C HIS A 117 42.08 46.24 72.09
N ASP A 118 41.34 45.37 72.77
CA ASP A 118 41.61 43.95 72.85
C ASP A 118 40.31 43.14 73.06
N GLN A 119 40.26 41.96 72.55
CA GLN A 119 39.14 41.04 72.76
C GLN A 119 39.63 39.76 73.37
N ARG A 120 39.09 39.40 74.48
CA ARG A 120 39.46 38.12 75.13
C ARG A 120 38.36 37.62 76.09
N LEU A 121 38.47 36.32 76.40
CA LEU A 121 37.70 35.80 77.49
C LEU A 121 38.15 36.44 78.80
N SER A 122 37.21 36.97 79.50
CA SER A 122 37.47 37.54 80.87
C SER A 122 37.85 36.39 81.80
N ALA A 123 38.97 36.50 82.48
CA ALA A 123 39.43 35.52 83.48
C ALA A 123 38.51 35.47 84.73
N SER A 124 37.73 36.49 84.96
CA SER A 124 36.81 36.57 86.12
C SER A 124 35.40 36.11 85.84
N THR A 125 34.89 36.33 84.62
CA THR A 125 33.48 36.00 84.25
C THR A 125 33.35 34.97 83.19
N ASN A 126 34.45 34.50 82.57
CA ASN A 126 34.49 33.54 81.46
C ASN A 126 33.62 33.99 80.27
N GLU A 127 33.39 35.28 80.12
CA GLU A 127 32.65 35.89 78.99
C GLU A 127 33.61 36.53 78.01
N ARG A 128 33.28 36.52 76.75
CA ARG A 128 34.01 37.30 75.74
C ARG A 128 33.70 38.75 75.96
N ARG A 129 34.77 39.54 76.22
CA ARG A 129 34.64 40.95 76.44
C ARG A 129 35.54 41.73 75.48
N LEU A 130 35.01 42.84 75.02
CA LEU A 130 35.76 43.87 74.34
C LEU A 130 36.29 44.88 75.40
N TYR A 131 37.58 45.10 75.39
CA TYR A 131 38.29 46.04 76.26
C TYR A 131 38.75 47.17 75.39
N VAL A 132 38.39 48.42 75.84
CA VAL A 132 38.88 49.66 75.26
C VAL A 132 39.58 50.47 76.34
N ALA A 133 40.80 50.81 76.05
CA ALA A 133 41.64 51.52 76.98
C ALA A 133 42.01 52.90 76.38
N VAL A 134 41.91 54.00 77.18
CA VAL A 134 42.25 55.34 76.74
C VAL A 134 43.26 55.91 77.73
N ARG A 135 44.28 56.59 77.23
CA ARG A 135 45.32 57.20 78.01
C ARG A 135 44.74 58.29 78.89
N GLY A 136 45.02 58.29 80.19
CA GLY A 136 44.45 59.13 81.20
C GLY A 136 44.96 60.58 81.25
N GLY A 137 46.08 60.87 80.62
CA GLY A 137 46.61 62.20 80.48
C GLY A 137 47.09 62.90 81.79
N ARG A 138 47.15 62.16 82.91
CA ARG A 138 47.64 62.64 84.21
C ARG A 138 48.80 61.76 84.67
N PRO A 139 49.69 62.31 85.48
CA PRO A 139 50.83 61.54 86.01
C PRO A 139 50.47 60.38 86.89
N ASP A 140 49.32 60.43 87.58
CA ASP A 140 48.79 59.42 88.51
C ASP A 140 47.83 58.42 87.84
N LEU A 141 47.18 58.85 86.72
CA LEU A 141 46.24 58.05 85.94
C LEU A 141 46.84 57.74 84.57
N ALA A 142 47.27 56.48 84.37
CA ALA A 142 47.84 56.09 83.10
C ALA A 142 46.77 55.73 82.06
N VAL A 143 45.77 55.01 82.50
CA VAL A 143 44.75 54.48 81.58
C VAL A 143 43.38 54.37 82.26
N VAL A 144 42.33 54.79 81.53
CA VAL A 144 40.94 54.42 81.81
C VAL A 144 40.54 53.33 80.84
N ARG A 145 40.10 52.19 81.33
CA ARG A 145 39.68 51.07 80.54
C ARG A 145 38.22 50.79 80.79
N LEU A 146 37.45 50.70 79.70
CA LEU A 146 36.09 50.19 79.70
C LEU A 146 36.05 48.82 79.14
N SER A 147 35.08 48.01 79.56
CA SER A 147 34.82 46.72 78.95
C SER A 147 33.35 46.38 78.97
N THR A 148 32.90 45.86 77.83
CA THR A 148 31.54 45.32 77.64
C THR A 148 31.57 43.91 77.24
N THR A 149 30.46 43.21 77.44
CA THR A 149 30.29 41.80 76.97
C THR A 149 29.88 41.79 75.52
N LEU A 150 30.43 40.86 74.75
CA LEU A 150 30.08 40.64 73.35
C LEU A 150 28.87 39.70 73.12
N ASP A 151 28.18 39.40 74.21
CA ASP A 151 27.04 38.46 74.21
C ASP A 151 25.89 38.93 73.31
N ALA A 152 25.61 40.20 73.21
CA ALA A 152 24.62 40.84 72.38
C ALA A 152 25.01 40.72 70.88
N VAL A 153 26.32 40.89 70.63
CA VAL A 153 26.84 40.66 69.24
C VAL A 153 26.70 39.22 68.82
N ASP A 154 27.13 38.31 69.71
CA ASP A 154 27.01 36.86 69.40
C ASP A 154 25.55 36.44 69.19
N LYS A 155 24.60 36.93 69.97
CA LYS A 155 23.16 36.70 69.81
C LYS A 155 22.63 37.22 68.49
N THR A 156 23.03 38.44 68.12
CA THR A 156 22.62 39.11 66.88
C THR A 156 23.17 38.33 65.66
N VAL A 157 24.45 38.02 65.65
CA VAL A 157 25.10 37.25 64.61
C VAL A 157 24.41 35.86 64.42
N TRP A 158 24.16 35.19 65.55
CA TRP A 158 23.51 33.91 65.55
C TRP A 158 22.04 33.97 65.06
N ALA A 159 21.30 35.00 65.38
CA ALA A 159 19.94 35.23 64.85
C ALA A 159 19.96 35.44 63.34
N VAL A 160 20.91 36.24 62.80
CA VAL A 160 21.09 36.44 61.38
C VAL A 160 21.49 35.13 60.68
N GLN A 161 22.45 34.37 61.25
CA GLN A 161 22.88 33.07 60.69
C GLN A 161 21.72 32.08 60.61
N ARG A 162 20.88 31.98 61.65
CA ARG A 162 19.66 31.13 61.65
C ARG A 162 18.68 31.59 60.54
N GLY A 163 18.50 32.90 60.40
CA GLY A 163 17.64 33.45 59.36
C GLY A 163 18.11 33.08 57.94
N VAL A 164 19.41 33.26 57.70
CA VAL A 164 20.03 32.88 56.42
C VAL A 164 19.92 31.37 56.16
N LEU A 165 20.18 30.56 57.19
CA LEU A 165 20.06 29.10 57.08
C LEU A 165 18.62 28.67 56.77
N ALA A 166 17.64 29.23 57.49
CA ALA A 166 16.22 28.94 57.30
C ALA A 166 15.76 29.36 55.88
N ALA A 167 16.17 30.55 55.42
CA ALA A 167 15.89 31.01 54.05
C ALA A 167 16.57 30.13 53.00
N GLY A 168 17.81 29.70 53.24
CA GLY A 168 18.52 28.76 52.36
C GLY A 168 17.84 27.41 52.25
N LEU A 169 17.41 26.86 53.39
CA LEU A 169 16.66 25.58 53.40
C LEU A 169 15.30 25.72 52.71
N ALA A 170 14.59 26.82 52.91
CA ALA A 170 13.33 27.08 52.21
C ALA A 170 13.54 27.22 50.69
N ALA A 171 14.58 27.93 50.26
CA ALA A 171 14.95 28.04 48.85
C ALA A 171 15.33 26.67 48.23
N LEU A 172 16.03 25.86 48.99
CA LEU A 172 16.43 24.51 48.58
C LEU A 172 15.20 23.58 48.41
N GLY A 173 14.26 23.66 49.36
CA GLY A 173 12.97 22.94 49.29
C GLY A 173 12.13 23.40 48.09
N MET A 174 12.07 24.71 47.83
CA MET A 174 11.38 25.28 46.69
C MET A 174 12.02 24.85 45.37
N ALA A 175 13.34 24.90 45.25
CA ALA A 175 14.09 24.46 44.09
C ALA A 175 13.91 22.95 43.86
N ALA A 176 13.91 22.13 44.92
CA ALA A 176 13.65 20.69 44.85
C ALA A 176 12.24 20.40 44.35
N LEU A 177 11.23 21.07 44.85
CA LEU A 177 9.85 20.94 44.41
C LEU A 177 9.68 21.33 42.94
N LEU A 178 10.28 22.46 42.55
CA LEU A 178 10.24 22.92 41.16
C LEU A 178 10.96 21.95 40.21
N ALA A 179 12.14 21.48 40.60
CA ALA A 179 12.89 20.49 39.82
C ALA A 179 12.13 19.16 39.69
N TRP A 180 11.48 18.72 40.77
CA TRP A 180 10.67 17.51 40.77
C TRP A 180 9.45 17.61 39.85
N THR A 181 8.68 18.70 39.92
CA THR A 181 7.50 18.93 39.07
C THR A 181 7.88 19.07 37.61
N LEU A 182 8.91 19.85 37.29
CA LEU A 182 9.38 20.11 35.92
C LEU A 182 9.95 18.84 35.31
N SER A 183 10.78 18.10 36.07
CA SER A 183 11.36 16.85 35.63
C SER A 183 10.30 15.79 35.36
N GLY A 184 9.29 15.70 36.23
CA GLY A 184 8.18 14.75 36.05
C GLY A 184 7.32 15.08 34.82
N ALA A 185 7.15 16.36 34.48
CA ALA A 185 6.43 16.81 33.31
C ALA A 185 7.19 16.44 32.02
N ILE A 186 8.48 16.77 31.96
CA ILE A 186 9.34 16.46 30.80
C ILE A 186 9.50 14.94 30.62
N ALA A 187 9.79 14.22 31.72
CA ALA A 187 9.99 12.77 31.66
C ALA A 187 8.75 12.03 31.11
N ARG A 188 7.55 12.44 31.50
CA ARG A 188 6.29 11.86 31.00
C ARG A 188 6.16 12.05 29.50
N GLN A 189 6.43 13.24 28.97
CA GLN A 189 6.34 13.53 27.53
C GLN A 189 7.37 12.75 26.72
N VAL A 190 8.60 12.61 27.22
CA VAL A 190 9.64 11.81 26.55
C VAL A 190 9.28 10.33 26.53
N VAL A 191 8.71 9.81 27.63
CA VAL A 191 8.23 8.41 27.68
C VAL A 191 7.07 8.19 26.70
N GLN A 192 6.11 9.12 26.63
CA GLN A 192 5.01 9.05 25.64
C GLN A 192 5.54 9.09 24.20
N LEU A 193 6.53 9.94 23.92
CA LEU A 193 7.19 9.98 22.62
C LEU A 193 7.84 8.62 22.28
N GLY A 194 8.49 8.00 23.26
CA GLY A 194 9.05 6.65 23.12
C GLY A 194 7.99 5.56 22.88
N HIS A 195 6.80 5.70 23.49
CA HIS A 195 5.67 4.83 23.21
C HIS A 195 5.13 5.02 21.79
N ALA A 196 4.94 6.27 21.35
CA ALA A 196 4.52 6.57 19.98
C ALA A 196 5.50 6.00 18.94
N ALA A 197 6.81 6.17 19.17
CA ALA A 197 7.83 5.62 18.27
C ALA A 197 7.80 4.08 18.20
N ARG A 198 7.55 3.40 19.32
CA ARG A 198 7.39 1.94 19.34
C ARG A 198 6.10 1.48 18.65
N ALA A 199 4.99 2.16 18.88
CA ALA A 199 3.73 1.88 18.19
C ALA A 199 3.89 1.97 16.66
N ILE A 200 4.60 2.99 16.15
CA ILE A 200 4.95 3.10 14.72
C ILE A 200 5.75 1.87 14.26
N ALA A 201 6.74 1.44 15.03
CA ALA A 201 7.58 0.30 14.67
C ALA A 201 6.84 -1.04 14.67
N THR A 202 5.81 -1.20 15.51
CA THR A 202 4.98 -2.42 15.58
C THR A 202 3.74 -2.38 14.68
N GLY A 203 3.51 -1.23 13.99
CA GLY A 203 2.33 -1.06 13.14
C GLY A 203 1.04 -0.74 13.89
N GLU A 204 1.14 -0.37 15.17
CA GLU A 204 0.01 0.10 15.96
C GLU A 204 -0.23 1.60 15.73
N VAL A 205 -1.44 2.07 16.07
CA VAL A 205 -1.79 3.49 15.95
C VAL A 205 -1.06 4.29 17.02
N PRO A 206 -0.14 5.21 16.67
CA PRO A 206 0.62 5.98 17.64
C PRO A 206 -0.23 7.08 18.28
N GLU A 207 -0.16 7.20 19.61
CA GLU A 207 -0.67 8.35 20.35
C GLU A 207 0.46 9.36 20.57
N PHE A 208 0.34 10.55 19.98
CA PHE A 208 1.35 11.61 20.10
C PHE A 208 1.03 12.52 21.27
N PRO A 209 2.00 12.82 22.16
CA PRO A 209 1.80 13.75 23.26
C PRO A 209 1.57 15.18 22.74
N ASP A 210 0.67 15.90 23.41
CA ASP A 210 0.52 17.34 23.18
C ASP A 210 1.50 18.09 24.10
N SER A 211 2.53 18.68 23.51
CA SER A 211 3.60 19.37 24.24
C SER A 211 3.59 20.87 24.00
N ARG A 212 3.65 21.64 25.09
CA ARG A 212 3.88 23.09 25.06
C ARG A 212 5.37 23.46 25.09
N ILE A 213 6.24 22.48 25.23
CA ILE A 213 7.70 22.68 25.21
C ILE A 213 8.13 22.65 23.74
N PRO A 214 8.69 23.75 23.19
CA PRO A 214 8.98 23.89 21.76
C PRO A 214 9.86 22.75 21.22
N GLU A 215 10.88 22.35 21.95
CA GLU A 215 11.83 21.31 21.56
C GLU A 215 11.18 19.92 21.46
N ILE A 216 10.23 19.63 22.36
CA ILE A 216 9.47 18.36 22.31
C ILE A 216 8.41 18.42 21.22
N ALA A 217 7.74 19.56 21.05
CA ALA A 217 6.75 19.76 20.01
C ALA A 217 7.34 19.58 18.61
N GLU A 218 8.57 20.05 18.37
CA GLU A 218 9.29 19.82 17.12
C GLU A 218 9.53 18.33 16.86
N HIS A 219 9.95 17.58 17.88
CA HIS A 219 10.14 16.13 17.75
C HIS A 219 8.82 15.38 17.53
N VAL A 220 7.73 15.82 18.16
CA VAL A 220 6.39 15.26 17.92
C VAL A 220 5.98 15.48 16.47
N LEU A 221 6.16 16.70 15.93
CA LEU A 221 5.86 17.01 14.53
C LEU A 221 6.70 16.19 13.56
N ALA A 222 8.00 16.07 13.81
CA ALA A 222 8.88 15.26 12.99
C ALA A 222 8.48 13.77 12.98
N LEU A 223 8.14 13.22 14.17
CA LEU A 223 7.71 11.83 14.29
C LEU A 223 6.35 11.59 13.63
N ARG A 224 5.43 12.55 13.71
CA ARG A 224 4.14 12.52 13.02
C ARG A 224 4.31 12.53 11.50
N ALA A 225 5.14 13.44 10.99
CA ALA A 225 5.44 13.52 9.56
C ALA A 225 6.09 12.23 9.04
N MET A 226 7.02 11.65 9.81
CA MET A 226 7.62 10.34 9.46
C MET A 226 6.59 9.21 9.45
N HIS A 227 5.68 9.17 10.42
CA HIS A 227 4.59 8.19 10.44
C HIS A 227 3.68 8.32 9.22
N GLU A 228 3.22 9.55 8.91
CA GLU A 228 2.40 9.82 7.73
C GLU A 228 3.09 9.38 6.44
N GLN A 229 4.39 9.69 6.31
CA GLN A 229 5.18 9.27 5.15
C GLN A 229 5.32 7.75 5.06
N LEU A 230 5.52 7.05 6.18
CA LEU A 230 5.57 5.59 6.21
C LEU A 230 4.22 4.99 5.79
N VAL A 231 3.11 5.45 6.36
CA VAL A 231 1.75 4.98 6.00
C VAL A 231 1.48 5.20 4.51
N GLN A 232 1.82 6.37 3.99
CA GLN A 232 1.68 6.66 2.56
C GLN A 232 2.51 5.70 1.70
N ARG A 233 3.80 5.51 2.03
CA ARG A 233 4.69 4.60 1.29
C ARG A 233 4.22 3.16 1.34
N PHE A 234 3.77 2.68 2.50
CA PHE A 234 3.18 1.35 2.60
C PHE A 234 1.92 1.21 1.75
N GLY A 235 1.05 2.22 1.76
CA GLY A 235 -0.15 2.26 0.92
C GLY A 235 0.18 2.26 -0.58
N GLU A 236 1.18 3.02 -1.01
CA GLU A 236 1.67 3.03 -2.40
C GLU A 236 2.21 1.66 -2.82
N LEU A 237 3.09 1.05 -2.01
CA LEU A 237 3.65 -0.28 -2.28
C LEU A 237 2.57 -1.38 -2.33
N GLN A 238 1.57 -1.28 -1.45
CA GLN A 238 0.47 -2.23 -1.43
C GLN A 238 -0.39 -2.12 -2.69
N ARG A 239 -0.72 -0.89 -3.13
CA ARG A 239 -1.44 -0.65 -4.39
C ARG A 239 -0.65 -1.15 -5.59
N GLU A 240 0.63 -0.83 -5.69
CA GLU A 240 1.50 -1.30 -6.77
C GLU A 240 1.55 -2.83 -6.84
N ARG A 241 1.63 -3.48 -5.68
CA ARG A 241 1.58 -4.94 -5.59
C ARG A 241 0.22 -5.51 -6.03
N GLU A 242 -0.88 -4.90 -5.59
CA GLU A 242 -2.25 -5.30 -5.97
C GLU A 242 -2.51 -5.07 -7.46
N GLU A 243 -2.06 -3.93 -8.01
CA GLU A 243 -2.13 -3.64 -9.45
C GLU A 243 -1.35 -4.66 -10.25
N THR A 244 -0.11 -4.95 -9.87
CA THR A 244 0.72 -5.97 -10.54
C THR A 244 0.07 -7.35 -10.47
N HIS A 245 -0.46 -7.73 -9.31
CA HIS A 245 -1.17 -9.00 -9.15
C HIS A 245 -2.42 -9.07 -10.04
N THR A 246 -3.20 -7.98 -10.07
CA THR A 246 -4.41 -7.88 -10.92
C THR A 246 -4.06 -7.97 -12.40
N LEU A 247 -2.98 -7.31 -12.84
CA LEU A 247 -2.51 -7.41 -14.21
C LEU A 247 -2.15 -8.84 -14.59
N ILE A 248 -1.38 -9.54 -13.75
CA ILE A 248 -1.00 -10.95 -13.97
C ILE A 248 -2.23 -11.85 -14.00
N GLU A 249 -3.19 -11.66 -13.10
CA GLU A 249 -4.43 -12.44 -13.04
C GLU A 249 -5.37 -12.19 -14.21
N SER A 250 -5.36 -10.96 -14.78
CA SER A 250 -6.20 -10.59 -15.92
C SER A 250 -5.63 -11.01 -17.28
N MET A 251 -4.37 -11.46 -17.33
CA MET A 251 -3.75 -11.92 -18.58
C MET A 251 -4.50 -13.12 -19.17
N ALA A 252 -4.71 -13.08 -20.49
CA ALA A 252 -5.29 -14.21 -21.23
C ALA A 252 -4.33 -15.40 -21.33
N GLU A 253 -3.03 -15.12 -21.31
CA GLU A 253 -1.98 -16.13 -21.34
C GLU A 253 -1.78 -16.77 -19.97
N GLY A 254 -1.61 -18.07 -19.93
CA GLY A 254 -1.29 -18.79 -18.70
C GLY A 254 0.15 -18.53 -18.28
N LEU A 255 0.35 -18.02 -17.08
CA LEU A 255 1.66 -17.73 -16.52
C LEU A 255 1.91 -18.64 -15.31
N LEU A 256 3.02 -19.37 -15.34
CA LEU A 256 3.43 -20.29 -14.27
C LEU A 256 4.91 -20.05 -13.97
N ALA A 257 5.22 -19.70 -12.74
CA ALA A 257 6.58 -19.55 -12.24
C ALA A 257 6.92 -20.68 -11.27
N THR A 258 8.13 -21.23 -11.40
CA THR A 258 8.62 -22.28 -10.50
C THR A 258 9.81 -21.80 -9.70
N ASP A 259 10.07 -22.45 -8.58
CA ASP A 259 11.34 -22.35 -7.86
C ASP A 259 12.42 -23.25 -8.51
N ALA A 260 13.63 -23.22 -7.98
CA ALA A 260 14.75 -24.04 -8.45
C ALA A 260 14.53 -25.55 -8.28
N ALA A 261 13.63 -25.98 -7.39
CA ALA A 261 13.26 -27.37 -7.19
C ALA A 261 12.13 -27.84 -8.13
N GLY A 262 11.56 -26.92 -8.92
CA GLY A 262 10.44 -27.20 -9.83
C GLY A 262 9.06 -27.13 -9.16
N ASN A 263 8.97 -26.65 -7.90
CA ASN A 263 7.67 -26.41 -7.28
C ASN A 263 7.04 -25.16 -7.87
N VAL A 264 5.74 -25.16 -8.03
CA VAL A 264 5.00 -24.00 -8.55
C VAL A 264 4.93 -22.91 -7.48
N ALA A 265 5.65 -21.82 -7.71
CA ALA A 265 5.65 -20.65 -6.84
C ALA A 265 4.44 -19.74 -7.11
N THR A 266 4.09 -19.57 -8.39
CA THR A 266 2.98 -18.70 -8.81
C THR A 266 2.34 -19.27 -10.08
N ALA A 267 1.03 -19.20 -10.17
CA ALA A 267 0.28 -19.50 -11.38
C ALA A 267 -0.96 -18.59 -11.43
N ASN A 268 -1.13 -17.87 -12.55
CA ASN A 268 -2.30 -17.01 -12.72
C ASN A 268 -3.56 -17.85 -13.05
N SER A 269 -4.72 -17.22 -13.01
CA SER A 269 -6.00 -17.87 -13.27
C SER A 269 -6.08 -18.48 -14.68
N ALA A 270 -5.43 -17.88 -15.68
CA ALA A 270 -5.37 -18.44 -17.03
C ALA A 270 -4.57 -19.75 -17.07
N ALA A 271 -3.40 -19.82 -16.43
CA ALA A 271 -2.62 -21.06 -16.33
C ALA A 271 -3.42 -22.17 -15.65
N ARG A 272 -4.11 -21.85 -14.55
CA ARG A 272 -4.95 -22.84 -13.84
C ARG A 272 -6.09 -23.36 -14.71
N ARG A 273 -6.77 -22.49 -15.48
CA ARG A 273 -7.80 -22.90 -16.45
C ARG A 273 -7.24 -23.79 -17.55
N LEU A 274 -6.07 -23.44 -18.11
CA LEU A 274 -5.43 -24.23 -19.16
C LEU A 274 -5.01 -25.61 -18.66
N LEU A 275 -4.58 -25.70 -17.41
CA LEU A 275 -4.19 -26.94 -16.73
C LEU A 275 -5.37 -27.70 -16.11
N SER A 276 -6.62 -27.25 -16.34
CA SER A 276 -7.84 -27.88 -15.80
C SER A 276 -7.84 -27.97 -14.26
N ARG A 277 -7.26 -26.97 -13.56
CA ARG A 277 -7.13 -26.90 -12.09
C ARG A 277 -8.04 -25.83 -11.47
N ARG A 278 -8.54 -26.09 -10.27
CA ARG A 278 -9.37 -25.15 -9.53
C ARG A 278 -8.53 -23.97 -8.98
N PRO A 279 -9.10 -22.78 -8.82
CA PRO A 279 -8.37 -21.60 -8.34
C PRO A 279 -7.65 -21.77 -6.99
N SER A 280 -8.26 -22.50 -6.05
CA SER A 280 -7.74 -22.71 -4.69
C SER A 280 -6.96 -24.03 -4.50
N GLU A 281 -6.82 -24.84 -5.55
CA GLU A 281 -6.13 -26.11 -5.46
C GLU A 281 -4.60 -25.90 -5.46
N PRO A 282 -3.84 -26.47 -4.50
CA PRO A 282 -2.39 -26.43 -4.55
C PRO A 282 -1.91 -27.16 -5.79
N LEU A 283 -1.00 -26.54 -6.54
CA LEU A 283 -0.43 -27.16 -7.72
C LEU A 283 0.73 -28.09 -7.31
N PRO A 284 0.79 -29.31 -7.83
CA PRO A 284 1.94 -30.19 -7.64
C PRO A 284 3.17 -29.62 -8.35
N PRO A 285 4.36 -30.19 -8.15
CA PRO A 285 5.54 -29.80 -8.91
C PRO A 285 5.26 -29.80 -10.42
N VAL A 286 5.87 -28.84 -11.13
CA VAL A 286 5.57 -28.64 -12.57
C VAL A 286 5.80 -29.88 -13.42
N THR A 287 6.71 -30.76 -13.02
CA THR A 287 7.00 -32.04 -13.69
C THR A 287 5.85 -33.03 -13.61
N GLU A 288 4.97 -32.92 -12.64
CA GLU A 288 3.80 -33.79 -12.43
C GLU A 288 2.53 -33.22 -13.08
N LEU A 289 2.53 -31.94 -13.46
CA LEU A 289 1.40 -31.30 -14.15
C LEU A 289 1.23 -31.84 -15.60
N PHE A 290 2.28 -32.36 -16.18
CA PHE A 290 2.29 -32.78 -17.58
C PHE A 290 2.53 -34.28 -17.71
N HIS A 291 1.59 -34.99 -18.32
CA HIS A 291 1.65 -36.44 -18.50
C HIS A 291 2.31 -36.83 -19.84
N ASP A 292 2.22 -35.97 -20.84
CA ASP A 292 2.82 -36.19 -22.14
C ASP A 292 4.37 -36.10 -22.09
N LYS A 293 5.03 -36.97 -22.87
CA LYS A 293 6.49 -37.06 -22.92
C LYS A 293 7.12 -35.73 -23.38
N ARG A 294 6.56 -35.14 -24.44
CA ARG A 294 7.06 -33.91 -25.05
C ARG A 294 6.93 -32.70 -24.11
N ALA A 295 5.79 -32.62 -23.40
CA ALA A 295 5.56 -31.62 -22.39
C ALA A 295 6.57 -31.73 -21.25
N ARG A 296 6.83 -32.93 -20.75
CA ARG A 296 7.83 -33.17 -19.70
C ARG A 296 9.26 -32.84 -20.14
N GLU A 297 9.63 -33.10 -21.41
CA GLU A 297 10.93 -32.71 -21.95
C GLU A 297 11.08 -31.19 -22.01
N LEU A 298 10.05 -30.45 -22.43
CA LEU A 298 10.05 -28.98 -22.45
C LEU A 298 10.15 -28.41 -21.03
N VAL A 299 9.41 -28.93 -20.06
CA VAL A 299 9.46 -28.50 -18.67
C VAL A 299 10.84 -28.76 -18.05
N ARG A 300 11.43 -29.93 -18.29
CA ARG A 300 12.82 -30.20 -17.83
C ARG A 300 13.82 -29.24 -18.45
N ALA A 301 13.72 -29.01 -19.77
CA ALA A 301 14.59 -28.05 -20.43
C ALA A 301 14.44 -26.63 -19.84
N ALA A 302 13.24 -26.22 -19.46
CA ALA A 302 13.00 -24.95 -18.78
C ALA A 302 13.64 -24.90 -17.39
N LEU A 303 13.50 -25.95 -16.58
CA LEU A 303 14.12 -26.05 -15.26
C LEU A 303 15.67 -26.11 -15.34
N ASP A 304 16.22 -26.68 -16.39
CA ASP A 304 17.66 -26.66 -16.70
C ASP A 304 18.17 -25.27 -17.16
N GLY A 305 17.31 -24.25 -17.13
CA GLY A 305 17.65 -22.88 -17.50
C GLY A 305 17.68 -22.62 -19.02
N ARG A 306 17.12 -23.50 -19.84
CA ARG A 306 17.03 -23.28 -21.30
C ARG A 306 15.90 -22.34 -21.65
N GLU A 307 16.25 -21.29 -22.38
CA GLU A 307 15.26 -20.42 -23.00
C GLU A 307 14.73 -21.02 -24.29
N PHE A 308 13.44 -20.92 -24.51
CA PHE A 308 12.83 -21.22 -25.78
C PHE A 308 11.56 -20.37 -25.99
N ASP A 309 11.29 -20.11 -27.26
CA ASP A 309 10.11 -19.35 -27.67
C ASP A 309 9.14 -20.24 -28.44
N GLN A 310 7.85 -20.07 -28.12
CA GLN A 310 6.70 -20.57 -28.89
C GLN A 310 6.83 -22.07 -29.31
N ARG A 311 7.24 -22.92 -28.40
CA ARG A 311 7.24 -24.36 -28.63
C ARG A 311 5.83 -24.91 -28.56
N GLU A 312 5.44 -25.63 -29.58
CA GLU A 312 4.11 -26.25 -29.66
C GLU A 312 3.99 -27.42 -28.69
N LEU A 313 2.88 -27.43 -27.97
CA LEU A 313 2.49 -28.47 -27.04
C LEU A 313 1.01 -28.76 -27.21
N ASP A 314 0.64 -30.01 -27.37
CA ASP A 314 -0.75 -30.46 -27.24
C ASP A 314 -1.01 -30.87 -25.80
N LEU A 315 -1.99 -30.24 -25.16
CA LEU A 315 -2.41 -30.57 -23.81
C LEU A 315 -3.92 -30.83 -23.78
N GLU A 316 -4.29 -32.09 -23.58
CA GLU A 316 -5.69 -32.52 -23.51
C GLU A 316 -6.53 -32.03 -24.70
N GLY A 317 -5.94 -32.07 -25.92
CA GLY A 317 -6.60 -31.64 -27.16
C GLY A 317 -6.61 -30.12 -27.37
N ARG A 318 -5.86 -29.35 -26.56
CA ARG A 318 -5.61 -27.94 -26.78
C ARG A 318 -4.22 -27.72 -27.35
N ALA A 319 -4.14 -26.93 -28.40
CA ALA A 319 -2.86 -26.52 -28.99
C ALA A 319 -2.33 -25.29 -28.22
N LEU A 320 -1.24 -25.49 -27.49
CA LEU A 320 -0.59 -24.44 -26.71
C LEU A 320 0.75 -24.07 -27.33
N LEU A 321 1.09 -22.76 -27.30
CA LEU A 321 2.45 -22.28 -27.50
C LEU A 321 3.07 -22.00 -26.13
N VAL A 322 4.22 -22.61 -25.85
CA VAL A 322 4.94 -22.49 -24.58
C VAL A 322 6.22 -21.71 -24.79
N THR A 323 6.39 -20.68 -23.99
CA THR A 323 7.63 -19.89 -23.91
C THR A 323 8.25 -20.08 -22.53
N SER A 324 9.56 -20.24 -22.45
CA SER A 324 10.31 -20.37 -21.19
C SER A 324 11.36 -19.30 -21.04
N ARG A 325 11.45 -18.75 -19.82
CA ARG A 325 12.52 -17.84 -19.39
C ARG A 325 13.05 -18.28 -18.03
N PRO A 326 14.38 -18.33 -17.81
CA PRO A 326 14.95 -18.63 -16.50
C PRO A 326 14.71 -17.46 -15.54
N LEU A 327 14.49 -17.77 -14.26
CA LEU A 327 14.33 -16.78 -13.21
C LEU A 327 15.68 -16.50 -12.50
N PRO A 328 15.96 -15.27 -12.06
CA PRO A 328 17.23 -14.90 -11.43
C PRO A 328 17.58 -15.72 -10.18
N ASN A 329 16.55 -16.14 -9.43
CA ASN A 329 16.69 -16.92 -8.19
C ASN A 329 16.64 -18.43 -8.42
N GLY A 330 16.78 -18.89 -9.69
CA GLY A 330 16.59 -20.27 -10.09
C GLY A 330 15.12 -20.58 -10.38
N GLY A 331 14.89 -21.69 -11.13
CA GLY A 331 13.58 -22.06 -11.64
C GLY A 331 13.27 -21.41 -12.99
N ALA A 332 12.02 -21.48 -13.42
CA ALA A 332 11.60 -21.04 -14.75
C ALA A 332 10.25 -20.31 -14.71
N LEU A 333 10.10 -19.33 -15.59
CA LEU A 333 8.83 -18.75 -15.97
C LEU A 333 8.35 -19.42 -17.25
N LEU A 334 7.18 -20.07 -17.20
CA LEU A 334 6.52 -20.67 -18.33
C LEU A 334 5.29 -19.84 -18.69
N VAL A 335 5.18 -19.45 -19.95
CA VAL A 335 4.03 -18.74 -20.49
C VAL A 335 3.33 -19.64 -21.50
N PHE A 336 2.02 -19.87 -21.32
CA PHE A 336 1.17 -20.73 -22.14
C PHE A 336 0.17 -19.86 -22.89
N ARG A 337 0.19 -19.95 -24.22
CA ARG A 337 -0.79 -19.29 -25.09
C ARG A 337 -1.63 -20.35 -25.78
N ASP A 338 -2.94 -20.30 -25.58
CA ASP A 338 -3.89 -21.19 -26.30
C ASP A 338 -4.04 -20.67 -27.73
N VAL A 339 -3.72 -21.54 -28.68
CA VAL A 339 -3.84 -21.26 -30.11
C VAL A 339 -4.80 -22.26 -30.78
N SER A 340 -5.59 -22.98 -29.98
CA SER A 340 -6.51 -24.03 -30.48
C SER A 340 -7.49 -23.47 -31.50
N GLU A 341 -8.10 -22.31 -31.23
CA GLU A 341 -9.03 -21.68 -32.16
C GLU A 341 -8.34 -21.23 -33.45
N LEU A 342 -7.17 -20.61 -33.33
CA LEU A 342 -6.36 -20.21 -34.48
C LEU A 342 -6.00 -21.41 -35.34
N ARG A 343 -5.54 -22.49 -34.73
CA ARG A 343 -5.21 -23.73 -35.44
C ARG A 343 -6.42 -24.34 -36.12
N ARG A 344 -7.57 -24.34 -35.46
CA ARG A 344 -8.82 -24.80 -36.04
C ARG A 344 -9.21 -23.98 -37.26
N LEU A 345 -9.12 -22.66 -37.18
CA LEU A 345 -9.41 -21.77 -38.32
C LEU A 345 -8.42 -21.98 -39.47
N GLU A 346 -7.13 -22.15 -39.18
CA GLU A 346 -6.11 -22.46 -40.18
C GLU A 346 -6.37 -23.82 -40.86
N ALA A 347 -6.76 -24.84 -40.08
CA ALA A 347 -7.11 -26.15 -40.63
C ALA A 347 -8.34 -26.06 -41.55
N VAL A 348 -9.41 -25.40 -41.09
CA VAL A 348 -10.62 -25.19 -41.91
C VAL A 348 -10.28 -24.42 -43.21
N ARG A 349 -9.42 -23.39 -43.13
CA ARG A 349 -8.98 -22.65 -44.32
C ARG A 349 -8.16 -23.52 -45.28
N ARG A 350 -7.27 -24.35 -44.75
CA ARG A 350 -6.43 -25.24 -45.56
C ARG A 350 -7.30 -26.29 -46.27
N ASP A 351 -8.24 -26.91 -45.53
CA ASP A 351 -9.17 -27.89 -46.08
C ASP A 351 -10.08 -27.27 -47.16
N PHE A 352 -10.52 -26.03 -46.93
CA PHE A 352 -11.29 -25.27 -47.91
C PHE A 352 -10.51 -25.11 -49.22
N VAL A 353 -9.27 -24.60 -49.18
CA VAL A 353 -8.43 -24.41 -50.37
C VAL A 353 -8.16 -25.75 -51.09
N ALA A 354 -7.90 -26.79 -50.34
CA ALA A 354 -7.69 -28.15 -50.91
C ALA A 354 -8.95 -28.66 -51.64
N ASN A 355 -10.12 -28.53 -51.00
CA ASN A 355 -11.39 -28.96 -51.56
C ASN A 355 -11.78 -28.17 -52.80
N VAL A 356 -11.63 -26.82 -52.78
CA VAL A 356 -11.84 -25.99 -53.98
C VAL A 356 -10.96 -26.44 -55.13
N SER A 357 -9.67 -26.66 -54.87
CA SER A 357 -8.71 -27.11 -55.87
C SER A 357 -9.12 -28.47 -56.49
N HIS A 358 -9.55 -29.40 -55.67
CA HIS A 358 -10.02 -30.71 -56.11
C HIS A 358 -11.31 -30.66 -56.95
N GLU A 359 -12.31 -29.87 -56.49
CA GLU A 359 -13.60 -29.74 -57.20
C GLU A 359 -13.50 -28.96 -58.52
N LEU A 360 -12.49 -28.07 -58.66
CA LEU A 360 -12.18 -27.41 -59.92
C LEU A 360 -11.37 -28.31 -60.89
N LYS A 361 -10.39 -29.05 -60.40
CA LYS A 361 -9.49 -29.88 -61.22
C LYS A 361 -10.24 -31.01 -61.95
N THR A 362 -11.19 -31.66 -61.30
CA THR A 362 -11.93 -32.80 -61.85
C THR A 362 -12.70 -32.43 -63.12
N PRO A 363 -13.59 -31.41 -63.14
CA PRO A 363 -14.30 -31.01 -64.36
C PRO A 363 -13.37 -30.46 -65.44
N LEU A 364 -12.30 -29.73 -65.02
CA LEU A 364 -11.31 -29.18 -65.95
C LEU A 364 -10.58 -30.31 -66.70
N THR A 365 -10.15 -31.38 -65.99
CA THR A 365 -9.53 -32.56 -66.63
C THR A 365 -10.48 -33.22 -67.57
N SER A 366 -11.77 -33.32 -67.19
CA SER A 366 -12.80 -33.88 -68.06
C SER A 366 -13.01 -33.08 -69.33
N ILE A 367 -13.10 -31.71 -69.17
CA ILE A 367 -13.21 -30.78 -70.32
C ILE A 367 -12.02 -30.99 -71.27
N ALA A 368 -10.79 -30.95 -70.74
CA ALA A 368 -9.58 -31.10 -71.54
C ALA A 368 -9.54 -32.44 -72.30
N GLY A 369 -9.79 -33.55 -71.56
CA GLY A 369 -9.77 -34.87 -72.21
C GLY A 369 -10.85 -35.06 -73.28
N TYR A 370 -12.09 -34.61 -73.04
CA TYR A 370 -13.14 -34.68 -74.06
C TYR A 370 -12.91 -33.68 -75.21
N ALA A 371 -12.28 -32.55 -74.97
CA ALA A 371 -11.90 -31.57 -76.03
C ALA A 371 -10.80 -32.17 -76.92
N GLU A 372 -9.79 -32.85 -76.38
CA GLU A 372 -8.75 -33.53 -77.11
C GLU A 372 -9.36 -34.67 -77.94
N THR A 373 -10.27 -35.44 -77.35
CA THR A 373 -10.96 -36.56 -78.07
C THR A 373 -11.87 -36.02 -79.15
N LEU A 374 -12.61 -34.93 -78.91
CA LEU A 374 -13.48 -34.24 -79.87
C LEU A 374 -12.70 -33.73 -81.08
N ALA A 375 -11.49 -33.24 -80.89
CA ALA A 375 -10.64 -32.74 -81.97
C ALA A 375 -10.22 -33.79 -82.96
N ALA A 376 -10.18 -35.07 -82.53
CA ALA A 376 -9.87 -36.26 -83.39
C ALA A 376 -11.10 -37.00 -83.89
N GLU A 377 -12.33 -36.70 -83.43
CA GLU A 377 -13.55 -37.46 -83.68
C GLU A 377 -14.21 -37.05 -85.01
N ARG A 378 -14.56 -38.04 -85.80
CA ARG A 378 -15.23 -37.87 -87.10
C ARG A 378 -16.72 -38.23 -87.07
N ASP A 379 -17.17 -38.97 -86.10
CA ASP A 379 -18.60 -39.34 -85.93
C ASP A 379 -19.35 -38.14 -85.29
N LYS A 380 -20.29 -37.60 -85.99
CA LYS A 380 -21.12 -36.48 -85.54
C LYS A 380 -21.91 -36.75 -84.25
N THR A 381 -22.35 -38.04 -84.08
CA THR A 381 -23.12 -38.46 -82.91
C THR A 381 -22.24 -38.48 -81.68
N GLN A 382 -21.02 -39.01 -81.79
CA GLN A 382 -20.03 -39.04 -80.71
C GLN A 382 -19.51 -37.63 -80.40
N ALA A 383 -19.19 -36.80 -81.43
CA ALA A 383 -18.80 -35.46 -81.30
C ALA A 383 -19.81 -34.60 -80.49
N ARG A 384 -21.12 -34.80 -80.75
CA ARG A 384 -22.21 -34.18 -80.02
C ARG A 384 -22.27 -34.59 -78.54
N LYS A 385 -22.01 -35.84 -78.23
CA LYS A 385 -21.94 -36.36 -76.87
C LYS A 385 -20.77 -35.74 -76.15
N PHE A 386 -19.57 -35.64 -76.74
CA PHE A 386 -18.39 -35.03 -76.14
C PHE A 386 -18.60 -33.54 -75.90
N ALA A 387 -19.14 -32.79 -76.86
CA ALA A 387 -19.49 -31.39 -76.76
C ALA A 387 -20.50 -31.14 -75.61
N ASN A 388 -21.51 -31.98 -75.47
CA ASN A 388 -22.48 -31.91 -74.39
C ASN A 388 -21.82 -32.20 -73.02
N THR A 389 -20.86 -33.11 -72.92
CA THR A 389 -20.10 -33.39 -71.71
C THR A 389 -19.22 -32.19 -71.31
N ILE A 390 -18.53 -31.57 -72.30
CA ILE A 390 -17.75 -30.36 -72.09
C ILE A 390 -18.65 -29.25 -71.60
N LEU A 391 -19.78 -29.00 -72.27
CA LEU A 391 -20.72 -27.91 -71.84
C LEU A 391 -21.29 -28.14 -70.45
N SER A 392 -21.63 -29.41 -70.12
CA SER A 392 -22.11 -29.79 -68.79
C SER A 392 -21.06 -29.47 -67.67
N ASN A 393 -19.79 -29.86 -67.91
CA ASN A 393 -18.70 -29.59 -66.97
C ASN A 393 -18.37 -28.10 -66.86
N ALA A 394 -18.39 -27.36 -67.98
CA ALA A 394 -18.21 -25.89 -67.97
C ALA A 394 -19.30 -25.21 -67.15
N ARG A 395 -20.58 -25.59 -67.33
CA ARG A 395 -21.70 -25.05 -66.56
C ARG A 395 -21.61 -25.44 -65.06
N ARG A 396 -21.07 -26.59 -64.78
CA ARG A 396 -20.81 -27.03 -63.38
C ARG A 396 -19.72 -26.14 -62.75
N MET A 397 -18.62 -25.91 -63.47
CA MET A 397 -17.55 -25.00 -62.98
C MET A 397 -18.05 -23.58 -62.75
N GLN A 398 -18.87 -23.04 -63.69
CA GLN A 398 -19.46 -21.74 -63.54
C GLN A 398 -20.26 -21.64 -62.23
N ARG A 399 -21.17 -22.57 -61.99
CA ARG A 399 -21.94 -22.62 -60.74
C ARG A 399 -21.07 -22.73 -59.48
N LEU A 400 -20.00 -23.52 -59.54
CA LEU A 400 -19.07 -23.68 -58.42
C LEU A 400 -18.37 -22.35 -58.09
N VAL A 401 -17.96 -21.59 -59.13
CA VAL A 401 -17.34 -20.28 -58.97
C VAL A 401 -18.34 -19.25 -58.42
N ASP A 402 -19.56 -19.24 -58.91
CA ASP A 402 -20.63 -18.37 -58.46
C ASP A 402 -20.98 -18.67 -56.98
N ASP A 403 -21.14 -19.94 -56.61
CA ASP A 403 -21.36 -20.41 -55.23
C ASP A 403 -20.22 -19.96 -54.29
N LEU A 404 -18.96 -20.05 -54.74
CA LEU A 404 -17.79 -19.62 -53.96
C LEU A 404 -17.75 -18.10 -53.75
N LEU A 405 -18.08 -17.33 -54.81
CA LEU A 405 -18.13 -15.86 -54.71
C LEU A 405 -19.24 -15.41 -53.76
N ASP A 406 -20.42 -16.02 -53.84
CA ASP A 406 -21.53 -15.72 -52.95
C ASP A 406 -21.17 -16.07 -51.50
N LEU A 407 -20.63 -17.27 -51.25
CA LEU A 407 -20.20 -17.67 -49.91
C LEU A 407 -19.13 -16.74 -49.36
N SER A 408 -18.13 -16.34 -50.17
CA SER A 408 -17.07 -15.41 -49.77
C SER A 408 -17.62 -14.03 -49.41
N ARG A 409 -18.59 -13.50 -50.16
CA ARG A 409 -19.23 -12.20 -49.86
C ARG A 409 -20.04 -12.24 -48.57
N ILE A 410 -20.76 -13.32 -48.33
CA ILE A 410 -21.59 -13.50 -47.12
C ILE A 410 -20.69 -13.61 -45.87
N GLU A 411 -19.66 -14.46 -45.94
CA GLU A 411 -18.72 -14.74 -44.81
C GLU A 411 -17.83 -13.55 -44.44
N SER A 412 -17.43 -12.75 -45.42
CA SER A 412 -16.62 -11.55 -45.16
C SER A 412 -17.43 -10.40 -44.54
N GLY A 413 -18.74 -10.57 -44.30
CA GLY A 413 -19.64 -9.51 -43.84
C GLY A 413 -19.89 -8.43 -44.89
N GLY A 414 -19.39 -8.64 -46.11
CA GLY A 414 -19.56 -7.69 -47.20
C GLY A 414 -20.98 -7.71 -47.82
N TRP A 415 -21.80 -8.68 -47.44
CA TRP A 415 -23.20 -8.75 -47.79
C TRP A 415 -24.09 -8.68 -46.57
N GLN A 416 -25.09 -7.79 -46.64
CA GLN A 416 -26.13 -7.68 -45.61
C GLN A 416 -27.50 -7.77 -46.24
N PRO A 417 -28.46 -8.54 -45.65
CA PRO A 417 -29.78 -8.72 -46.22
C PRO A 417 -30.58 -7.42 -46.21
N VAL A 418 -31.13 -7.06 -47.39
CA VAL A 418 -32.10 -5.95 -47.50
C VAL A 418 -33.48 -6.51 -47.13
N ARG A 419 -33.79 -6.51 -45.85
CA ARG A 419 -34.99 -7.11 -45.29
C ARG A 419 -36.24 -6.34 -45.66
N ARG A 420 -37.21 -7.06 -46.18
CA ARG A 420 -38.54 -6.53 -46.56
C ARG A 420 -39.59 -7.58 -46.14
N VAL A 421 -40.83 -7.14 -46.06
CA VAL A 421 -41.95 -8.06 -45.92
C VAL A 421 -42.16 -8.72 -47.29
N VAL A 422 -41.97 -10.06 -47.34
CA VAL A 422 -42.09 -10.84 -48.56
C VAL A 422 -43.19 -11.87 -48.42
N ASP A 423 -43.97 -12.11 -49.47
CA ASP A 423 -44.92 -13.20 -49.57
C ASP A 423 -44.17 -14.49 -49.83
N VAL A 424 -44.20 -15.42 -48.86
CA VAL A 424 -43.45 -16.68 -48.89
C VAL A 424 -43.92 -17.56 -50.05
N GLY A 425 -45.26 -17.58 -50.29
CA GLY A 425 -45.85 -18.38 -51.36
C GLY A 425 -45.41 -17.93 -52.73
N THR A 426 -45.44 -16.61 -52.99
CA THR A 426 -45.00 -16.05 -54.26
C THR A 426 -43.55 -16.34 -54.52
N VAL A 427 -42.65 -16.14 -53.54
CA VAL A 427 -41.22 -16.45 -53.70
C VAL A 427 -40.97 -17.94 -53.90
N ALA A 428 -41.73 -18.81 -53.22
CA ALA A 428 -41.60 -20.26 -53.43
C ALA A 428 -42.00 -20.70 -54.82
N LEU A 429 -43.08 -20.15 -55.39
CA LEU A 429 -43.52 -20.47 -56.74
C LEU A 429 -42.53 -19.91 -57.77
N GLU A 430 -42.04 -18.69 -57.62
CA GLU A 430 -41.00 -18.13 -58.47
C GLU A 430 -39.71 -18.93 -58.46
N ALA A 431 -39.24 -19.35 -57.29
CA ALA A 431 -38.05 -20.18 -57.10
C ALA A 431 -38.22 -21.58 -57.68
N TRP A 432 -39.45 -22.12 -57.75
CA TRP A 432 -39.74 -23.44 -58.31
C TRP A 432 -39.81 -23.42 -59.83
N THR A 433 -40.19 -22.30 -60.47
CA THR A 433 -40.42 -22.23 -61.91
C THR A 433 -39.30 -22.89 -62.77
N PRO A 434 -38.00 -22.72 -62.51
CA PRO A 434 -36.92 -23.34 -63.31
C PRO A 434 -36.89 -24.90 -63.20
N PHE A 435 -37.58 -25.46 -62.26
CA PHE A 435 -37.57 -26.91 -61.96
C PHE A 435 -38.81 -27.66 -62.51
N ASP A 436 -39.83 -26.93 -62.91
CA ASP A 436 -41.15 -27.48 -63.28
C ASP A 436 -41.09 -28.52 -64.37
N ASP A 437 -40.38 -28.30 -65.46
CA ASP A 437 -40.22 -29.23 -66.54
C ASP A 437 -39.53 -30.53 -66.09
N ARG A 438 -38.44 -30.38 -65.30
CA ARG A 438 -37.68 -31.52 -64.76
C ARG A 438 -38.51 -32.36 -63.76
N ALA A 439 -39.35 -31.68 -62.97
CA ALA A 439 -40.26 -32.31 -62.01
C ALA A 439 -41.36 -33.10 -62.73
N ARG A 440 -41.96 -32.50 -63.78
CA ARG A 440 -42.97 -33.20 -64.67
C ARG A 440 -42.41 -34.42 -65.34
N GLU A 441 -41.20 -34.33 -65.93
CA GLU A 441 -40.55 -35.52 -66.57
C GLU A 441 -40.35 -36.67 -65.57
N ARG A 442 -40.17 -36.34 -64.28
CA ARG A 442 -39.99 -37.31 -63.20
C ARG A 442 -41.27 -37.58 -62.42
N SER A 443 -42.43 -37.04 -62.83
CA SER A 443 -43.70 -37.18 -62.14
C SER A 443 -43.60 -36.81 -60.64
N ILE A 444 -42.80 -35.78 -60.29
CA ILE A 444 -42.66 -35.32 -58.95
C ILE A 444 -43.71 -34.24 -58.70
N HIS A 445 -44.46 -34.40 -57.59
CA HIS A 445 -45.48 -33.44 -57.17
C HIS A 445 -44.88 -32.32 -56.31
N PHE A 446 -45.22 -31.10 -56.66
CA PHE A 446 -44.82 -29.93 -55.86
C PHE A 446 -46.04 -29.30 -55.18
N THR A 447 -45.96 -29.08 -53.88
CA THR A 447 -47.04 -28.48 -53.10
C THR A 447 -46.52 -27.29 -52.26
N VAL A 448 -47.39 -26.30 -52.06
CA VAL A 448 -47.14 -25.11 -51.22
C VAL A 448 -48.24 -25.03 -50.18
N GLU A 449 -47.89 -25.24 -48.93
CA GLU A 449 -48.78 -25.28 -47.77
C GLU A 449 -48.37 -24.16 -46.79
N ILE A 450 -49.03 -23.01 -46.85
CA ILE A 450 -48.67 -21.84 -46.03
C ILE A 450 -49.84 -21.50 -45.12
N ALA A 451 -49.58 -21.50 -43.81
CA ALA A 451 -50.54 -21.04 -42.82
C ALA A 451 -50.87 -19.56 -43.04
N PRO A 452 -52.11 -19.11 -42.87
CA PRO A 452 -52.53 -17.74 -43.14
C PRO A 452 -51.72 -16.71 -42.31
N ASP A 453 -51.31 -17.06 -41.11
CA ASP A 453 -50.49 -16.27 -40.18
C ASP A 453 -48.98 -16.34 -40.46
N ALA A 454 -48.56 -17.15 -41.41
CA ALA A 454 -47.17 -17.30 -41.92
C ALA A 454 -47.01 -16.91 -43.40
N ALA A 455 -48.03 -16.29 -43.98
CA ALA A 455 -48.00 -15.92 -45.39
C ALA A 455 -46.86 -14.93 -45.75
N THR A 456 -46.42 -14.15 -44.79
CA THR A 456 -45.36 -13.16 -44.99
C THR A 456 -44.20 -13.38 -44.04
N ALA A 457 -42.96 -13.24 -44.53
CA ALA A 457 -41.75 -13.26 -43.73
C ALA A 457 -40.92 -11.96 -43.92
N VAL A 458 -40.14 -11.56 -42.90
CA VAL A 458 -39.20 -10.43 -43.01
C VAL A 458 -37.85 -10.97 -43.50
N ALA A 459 -37.62 -10.86 -44.81
CA ALA A 459 -36.42 -11.41 -45.46
C ALA A 459 -35.99 -10.55 -46.66
N ASP A 460 -34.77 -10.76 -47.12
CA ASP A 460 -34.33 -10.29 -48.42
C ASP A 460 -34.95 -11.22 -49.51
N PRO A 461 -35.70 -10.67 -50.49
CA PRO A 461 -36.38 -11.49 -51.49
C PRO A 461 -35.45 -12.33 -52.35
N ASP A 462 -34.29 -11.77 -52.72
CA ASP A 462 -33.30 -12.44 -53.56
C ASP A 462 -32.61 -13.58 -52.78
N ALA A 463 -32.27 -13.30 -51.52
CA ALA A 463 -31.72 -14.34 -50.65
C ALA A 463 -32.71 -15.47 -50.35
N LEU A 464 -33.98 -15.17 -50.06
CA LEU A 464 -35.01 -16.20 -49.85
C LEU A 464 -35.21 -17.04 -51.11
N ARG A 465 -35.25 -16.41 -52.30
CA ARG A 465 -35.32 -17.13 -53.56
C ARG A 465 -34.08 -18.01 -53.78
N GLN A 466 -32.87 -17.54 -53.50
CA GLN A 466 -31.64 -18.33 -53.60
C GLN A 466 -31.65 -19.51 -52.61
N ILE A 467 -32.08 -19.31 -51.35
CA ILE A 467 -32.25 -20.37 -50.36
C ILE A 467 -33.18 -21.46 -50.91
N LEU A 468 -34.38 -21.08 -51.35
CA LEU A 468 -35.39 -22.02 -51.86
C LEU A 468 -34.90 -22.76 -53.14
N THR A 469 -34.24 -22.02 -54.05
CA THR A 469 -33.64 -22.62 -55.28
C THR A 469 -32.61 -23.71 -54.93
N ASN A 470 -31.71 -23.45 -53.96
CA ASN A 470 -30.73 -24.42 -53.49
C ASN A 470 -31.39 -25.64 -52.87
N LEU A 471 -32.43 -25.45 -52.07
CA LEU A 471 -33.17 -26.55 -51.45
C LEU A 471 -33.97 -27.36 -52.49
N PHE A 472 -34.59 -26.71 -53.48
CA PHE A 472 -35.34 -27.37 -54.53
C PHE A 472 -34.42 -28.17 -55.46
N ASP A 473 -33.28 -27.66 -55.85
CA ASP A 473 -32.30 -28.40 -56.66
C ASP A 473 -31.82 -29.66 -55.89
N ASN A 474 -31.60 -29.50 -54.57
CA ASN A 474 -31.19 -30.65 -53.73
C ASN A 474 -32.33 -31.68 -53.59
N ALA A 475 -33.55 -31.22 -53.26
CA ALA A 475 -34.73 -32.08 -53.13
C ALA A 475 -35.03 -32.83 -54.45
N LEU A 476 -35.03 -32.12 -55.59
CA LEU A 476 -35.30 -32.72 -56.90
C LEU A 476 -34.27 -33.77 -57.31
N ARG A 477 -32.99 -33.60 -56.89
CA ARG A 477 -31.94 -34.59 -57.15
C ARG A 477 -32.17 -35.93 -56.41
N HIS A 478 -32.60 -35.81 -55.15
CA HIS A 478 -32.65 -36.98 -54.26
C HIS A 478 -34.04 -37.62 -54.16
N THR A 479 -35.08 -36.97 -54.67
CA THR A 479 -36.44 -37.52 -54.71
C THR A 479 -36.60 -38.47 -55.89
N PRO A 480 -37.07 -39.71 -55.69
CA PRO A 480 -37.32 -40.68 -56.77
C PRO A 480 -38.49 -40.20 -57.65
N LYS A 481 -38.63 -40.87 -58.81
CA LYS A 481 -39.77 -40.70 -59.71
C LYS A 481 -41.09 -40.93 -58.97
N GLY A 482 -42.07 -40.02 -59.08
CA GLY A 482 -43.37 -40.12 -58.43
C GLY A 482 -43.38 -39.69 -56.99
N GLY A 483 -42.27 -39.08 -56.47
CA GLY A 483 -42.19 -38.52 -55.12
C GLY A 483 -42.83 -37.14 -55.03
N GLU A 484 -42.69 -36.51 -53.84
CA GLU A 484 -43.27 -35.22 -53.49
C GLU A 484 -42.21 -34.25 -52.92
N ILE A 485 -42.33 -32.96 -53.22
CA ILE A 485 -41.57 -31.89 -52.64
C ILE A 485 -42.57 -30.85 -52.15
N ALA A 486 -42.53 -30.49 -50.86
CA ALA A 486 -43.46 -29.57 -50.24
C ALA A 486 -42.70 -28.38 -49.60
N VAL A 487 -43.27 -27.18 -49.78
CA VAL A 487 -42.88 -26.02 -49.01
C VAL A 487 -43.96 -25.79 -47.98
N ARG A 488 -43.60 -25.65 -46.72
CA ARG A 488 -44.49 -25.33 -45.61
C ARG A 488 -44.04 -24.06 -44.92
N ALA A 489 -44.98 -23.26 -44.51
CA ALA A 489 -44.69 -22.11 -43.65
C ALA A 489 -45.68 -22.04 -42.50
N ASP A 490 -45.17 -21.97 -41.29
CA ASP A 490 -45.92 -21.91 -40.05
C ASP A 490 -45.50 -20.67 -39.22
N ALA A 491 -46.43 -20.08 -38.52
CA ALA A 491 -46.11 -19.01 -37.59
C ALA A 491 -45.31 -19.52 -36.38
N ALA A 492 -44.28 -18.77 -36.00
CA ALA A 492 -43.50 -19.01 -34.81
C ALA A 492 -43.64 -17.81 -33.86
N PRO A 493 -43.41 -17.96 -32.54
CA PRO A 493 -43.68 -16.90 -31.54
C PRO A 493 -43.05 -15.54 -31.83
N VAL A 494 -41.92 -15.50 -32.55
CA VAL A 494 -41.19 -14.27 -32.89
C VAL A 494 -40.74 -14.25 -34.37
N GLY A 495 -41.49 -14.87 -35.26
CA GLY A 495 -41.10 -14.95 -36.69
C GLY A 495 -41.88 -16.00 -37.46
N VAL A 496 -41.26 -16.50 -38.52
CA VAL A 496 -41.86 -17.52 -39.42
C VAL A 496 -40.90 -18.69 -39.55
N MET A 497 -41.44 -19.89 -39.48
CA MET A 497 -40.73 -21.12 -39.78
C MET A 497 -41.07 -21.56 -41.21
N ILE A 498 -40.09 -21.59 -42.11
CA ILE A 498 -40.25 -22.08 -43.47
C ILE A 498 -39.55 -23.44 -43.56
N ALA A 499 -40.20 -24.43 -44.08
CA ALA A 499 -39.67 -25.77 -44.26
C ALA A 499 -39.79 -26.24 -45.72
N VAL A 500 -38.75 -26.89 -46.21
CA VAL A 500 -38.77 -27.63 -47.49
C VAL A 500 -38.61 -29.12 -47.18
N ALA A 501 -39.61 -29.90 -47.54
CA ALA A 501 -39.67 -31.33 -47.30
C ALA A 501 -39.63 -32.07 -48.61
N ASP A 502 -38.91 -33.20 -48.68
CA ASP A 502 -38.88 -34.12 -49.80
C ASP A 502 -39.14 -35.57 -49.33
N THR A 503 -39.67 -36.39 -50.22
CA THR A 503 -39.85 -37.85 -50.01
C THR A 503 -38.69 -38.63 -50.64
N GLY A 504 -37.47 -38.10 -50.52
CA GLY A 504 -36.27 -38.68 -51.12
C GLY A 504 -35.66 -39.85 -50.36
N ALA A 505 -34.41 -40.16 -50.70
CA ALA A 505 -33.66 -41.23 -50.05
C ALA A 505 -33.36 -41.04 -48.57
N GLY A 506 -33.52 -39.81 -48.06
CA GLY A 506 -33.16 -39.42 -46.68
C GLY A 506 -31.67 -39.46 -46.43
N ILE A 507 -31.30 -39.00 -45.22
CA ILE A 507 -29.91 -38.83 -44.77
C ILE A 507 -29.69 -39.68 -43.49
N ALA A 508 -28.61 -40.45 -43.45
CA ALA A 508 -28.28 -41.23 -42.26
C ALA A 508 -27.90 -40.30 -41.08
N PRO A 509 -28.26 -40.61 -39.83
CA PRO A 509 -28.09 -39.73 -38.66
C PRO A 509 -26.66 -39.22 -38.47
N GLN A 510 -25.66 -40.00 -38.80
CA GLN A 510 -24.24 -39.66 -38.69
C GLN A 510 -23.81 -38.52 -39.61
N HIS A 511 -24.54 -38.24 -40.70
CA HIS A 511 -24.24 -37.17 -41.64
C HIS A 511 -25.00 -35.89 -41.35
N LEU A 512 -26.13 -35.93 -40.62
CA LEU A 512 -26.98 -34.77 -40.33
C LEU A 512 -26.25 -33.58 -39.70
N PRO A 513 -25.32 -33.75 -38.72
CA PRO A 513 -24.59 -32.63 -38.15
C PRO A 513 -23.68 -31.90 -39.13
N ARG A 514 -23.31 -32.59 -40.25
CA ARG A 514 -22.28 -32.13 -41.18
C ARG A 514 -22.80 -31.65 -42.54
N ILE A 515 -24.07 -31.86 -42.85
CA ILE A 515 -24.62 -31.54 -44.19
C ILE A 515 -24.54 -30.07 -44.55
N PHE A 516 -24.40 -29.18 -43.58
CA PHE A 516 -24.22 -27.73 -43.76
C PHE A 516 -22.74 -27.31 -43.85
N GLU A 517 -21.80 -28.26 -43.68
CA GLU A 517 -20.38 -28.00 -43.91
C GLU A 517 -20.10 -27.82 -45.40
N ARG A 518 -19.12 -26.93 -45.73
CA ARG A 518 -18.70 -26.67 -47.11
C ARG A 518 -18.12 -27.95 -47.75
N PHE A 519 -18.52 -28.23 -48.99
CA PHE A 519 -18.10 -29.42 -49.77
C PHE A 519 -18.48 -30.75 -49.15
N TYR A 520 -19.25 -30.78 -48.07
CA TYR A 520 -19.66 -32.01 -47.43
C TYR A 520 -20.68 -32.77 -48.28
N ARG A 521 -20.49 -34.06 -48.41
CA ARG A 521 -21.36 -34.99 -49.17
C ARG A 521 -21.44 -36.30 -48.45
N ALA A 522 -22.66 -36.82 -48.22
CA ALA A 522 -22.88 -38.06 -47.50
C ALA A 522 -22.43 -39.30 -48.34
N ASP A 523 -22.41 -39.20 -49.67
CA ASP A 523 -22.01 -40.25 -50.60
C ASP A 523 -21.06 -39.72 -51.66
N GLU A 524 -19.78 -40.01 -51.58
CA GLU A 524 -18.76 -39.55 -52.55
C GLU A 524 -18.87 -40.22 -53.92
N GLY A 525 -19.38 -41.49 -54.01
CA GLY A 525 -19.38 -42.30 -55.22
C GLY A 525 -20.54 -42.01 -56.17
N ARG A 526 -21.77 -41.95 -55.69
CA ARG A 526 -22.98 -41.74 -56.50
C ARG A 526 -23.21 -40.28 -56.90
N SER A 527 -22.73 -39.38 -56.12
CA SER A 527 -23.03 -37.98 -56.30
C SER A 527 -22.10 -37.25 -57.30
N ARG A 528 -20.96 -37.86 -57.72
CA ARG A 528 -20.12 -37.30 -58.78
C ARG A 528 -20.81 -37.24 -60.13
N THR A 529 -21.65 -38.21 -60.42
CA THR A 529 -22.44 -38.29 -61.66
C THR A 529 -23.67 -37.38 -61.66
N GLN A 530 -24.13 -36.91 -60.45
CA GLN A 530 -25.34 -36.11 -60.31
C GLN A 530 -25.09 -34.60 -60.15
N GLY A 531 -23.82 -34.15 -60.14
CA GLY A 531 -23.48 -32.73 -60.42
C GLY A 531 -23.64 -31.72 -59.26
N GLY A 532 -23.71 -32.13 -57.97
CA GLY A 532 -23.75 -31.19 -56.82
C GLY A 532 -22.40 -30.60 -56.49
N THR A 533 -22.33 -29.32 -56.07
CA THR A 533 -21.13 -28.60 -55.64
C THR A 533 -20.74 -28.89 -54.18
N GLY A 534 -21.71 -29.33 -53.35
CA GLY A 534 -21.55 -29.44 -51.90
C GLY A 534 -21.51 -28.07 -51.17
N LEU A 535 -21.82 -26.97 -51.86
CA LEU A 535 -21.86 -25.63 -51.28
C LEU A 535 -23.30 -25.15 -51.02
N GLY A 536 -24.31 -25.66 -51.73
CA GLY A 536 -25.68 -25.17 -51.67
C GLY A 536 -26.29 -25.15 -50.26
N LEU A 537 -26.13 -26.21 -49.44
CA LEU A 537 -26.62 -26.19 -48.05
C LEU A 537 -25.81 -25.28 -47.13
N ALA A 538 -24.51 -25.13 -47.37
CA ALA A 538 -23.68 -24.13 -46.64
C ALA A 538 -24.14 -22.72 -46.96
N ILE A 539 -24.45 -22.39 -48.22
CA ILE A 539 -25.01 -21.09 -48.62
C ILE A 539 -26.37 -20.86 -47.92
N VAL A 540 -27.26 -21.89 -47.95
CA VAL A 540 -28.55 -21.83 -47.22
C VAL A 540 -28.34 -21.46 -45.75
N LYS A 541 -27.44 -22.13 -45.05
CA LYS A 541 -27.12 -21.86 -43.65
C LYS A 541 -26.65 -20.42 -43.47
N HIS A 542 -25.66 -19.99 -44.21
CA HIS A 542 -25.11 -18.64 -44.04
C HIS A 542 -26.12 -17.53 -44.38
N LEU A 543 -26.95 -17.71 -45.42
CA LEU A 543 -28.02 -16.76 -45.74
C LEU A 543 -29.07 -16.66 -44.63
N VAL A 544 -29.51 -17.78 -44.08
CA VAL A 544 -30.47 -17.82 -42.96
C VAL A 544 -29.84 -17.19 -41.70
N GLU A 545 -28.62 -17.51 -41.36
CA GLU A 545 -27.88 -16.94 -40.22
C GLU A 545 -27.66 -15.42 -40.38
N ALA A 546 -27.36 -14.94 -41.57
CA ALA A 546 -27.25 -13.51 -41.88
C ALA A 546 -28.58 -12.73 -41.66
N HIS A 547 -29.73 -13.44 -41.78
CA HIS A 547 -31.03 -12.88 -41.39
C HIS A 547 -31.30 -12.93 -39.87
N GLY A 548 -30.35 -13.43 -39.04
CA GLY A 548 -30.55 -13.69 -37.62
C GLY A 548 -31.39 -14.93 -37.34
N GLY A 549 -31.61 -15.77 -38.37
CA GLY A 549 -32.38 -16.99 -38.30
C GLY A 549 -31.54 -18.21 -37.91
N ARG A 550 -32.18 -19.39 -37.97
CA ARG A 550 -31.55 -20.70 -37.70
C ARG A 550 -32.05 -21.71 -38.71
N VAL A 551 -31.18 -22.65 -39.11
CA VAL A 551 -31.52 -23.78 -40.00
C VAL A 551 -31.29 -25.11 -39.27
N ALA A 552 -32.19 -26.05 -39.47
CA ALA A 552 -32.12 -27.39 -38.96
C ALA A 552 -32.56 -28.41 -40.02
N ALA A 553 -32.06 -29.62 -39.94
CA ALA A 553 -32.44 -30.74 -40.84
C ALA A 553 -32.98 -31.90 -40.01
N GLU A 554 -34.10 -32.44 -40.46
CA GLU A 554 -34.72 -33.67 -39.97
C GLU A 554 -34.78 -34.65 -41.13
N SER A 555 -34.26 -35.84 -40.95
CA SER A 555 -34.28 -36.85 -42.03
C SER A 555 -34.28 -38.25 -41.45
N THR A 556 -34.99 -39.13 -42.17
CA THR A 556 -34.97 -40.56 -41.90
C THR A 556 -34.64 -41.31 -43.22
N LEU A 557 -33.66 -42.19 -43.17
CA LEU A 557 -33.22 -42.92 -44.33
C LEU A 557 -34.39 -43.67 -44.95
N GLY A 558 -34.63 -43.51 -46.28
CA GLY A 558 -35.73 -44.06 -47.01
C GLY A 558 -37.09 -43.34 -46.92
N HIS A 559 -37.19 -42.26 -46.10
CA HIS A 559 -38.44 -41.54 -45.91
C HIS A 559 -38.35 -40.03 -46.28
N GLY A 560 -37.18 -39.54 -46.65
CA GLY A 560 -36.99 -38.20 -47.13
C GLY A 560 -36.31 -37.25 -46.09
N THR A 561 -36.24 -35.98 -46.45
CA THR A 561 -35.56 -34.94 -45.66
C THR A 561 -36.44 -33.71 -45.54
N THR A 562 -36.43 -33.06 -44.38
CA THR A 562 -37.05 -31.77 -44.15
C THR A 562 -36.00 -30.79 -43.64
N ILE A 563 -35.78 -29.71 -44.39
CA ILE A 563 -34.92 -28.60 -43.96
C ILE A 563 -35.83 -27.47 -43.42
N ARG A 564 -35.67 -27.12 -42.14
CA ARG A 564 -36.44 -26.10 -41.45
C ARG A 564 -35.60 -24.85 -41.29
N MET A 565 -36.16 -23.69 -41.57
CA MET A 565 -35.51 -22.38 -41.50
C MET A 565 -36.38 -21.42 -40.72
N PHE A 566 -35.84 -20.83 -39.71
CA PHE A 566 -36.51 -19.79 -38.91
C PHE A 566 -36.06 -18.41 -39.38
N PHE A 567 -37.02 -17.51 -39.65
CA PHE A 567 -36.81 -16.11 -39.95
C PHE A 567 -37.45 -15.25 -38.88
N PRO A 568 -36.69 -14.43 -38.13
CA PRO A 568 -37.26 -13.56 -37.09
C PRO A 568 -38.06 -12.40 -37.70
N ALA A 569 -39.14 -12.01 -37.02
CA ALA A 569 -39.97 -10.87 -37.42
C ALA A 569 -39.24 -9.52 -37.26
N GLU A 570 -38.37 -9.44 -36.25
CA GLU A 570 -37.45 -8.29 -36.00
C GLU A 570 -36.01 -8.78 -35.90
N PRO A 571 -35.02 -7.97 -36.35
CA PRO A 571 -33.63 -8.35 -36.11
C PRO A 571 -33.36 -8.44 -34.61
N PRO A 572 -32.52 -9.38 -34.17
CA PRO A 572 -32.03 -9.35 -32.78
C PRO A 572 -31.43 -7.96 -32.53
N ALA A 573 -31.79 -7.35 -31.40
CA ALA A 573 -31.17 -6.10 -30.96
C ALA A 573 -29.66 -6.34 -30.85
N GLY A 574 -28.87 -5.55 -31.58
CA GLY A 574 -27.41 -5.66 -31.68
C GLY A 574 -26.68 -5.27 -30.41
#